data_e9d4736616e8d7c9bd9e33880d3265a0
#
_entry.id   e9d4736616e8d7c9bd9e33880d3265a0
#
_cell.length_a   1.000
_cell.length_b   1.000
_cell.length_c   1.000
_cell.angle_alpha   90.00
_cell.angle_beta   90.00
_cell.angle_gamma   90.00
#
_symmetry.space_group_name_H-M   'P 1'
#
loop_
_entity.id
_entity.type
_entity.pdbx_description
1 polymer ?
#
loop_
_entity_poly.entity_id
_entity_poly.type
_entity_poly.pdbx_seq_one_letter_code
_entity_poly.pdbx_strand_id
1 'polypeptide(L)'
;VVYAPHWHKGVVGIVASRLTENYYRPTIVLTASEDGIISGSARSVGGFDIYAAIDSCSDLLTNFGGHKFAAGLSLHINDLPEFQERFEAYVAAHIREDQLQPTLQIEAELQLGDITKSFYNVLRHLEPFGPGNPRPLFVSRHLINHRDTRAVGKEREHLRLDVTDRVNAITGIAFGRA
;
A
#
# COMPACT_ATOMS: atom_id res chain seq x y z
N VAL A 1 -9.23 -7.91 10.15
CA VAL A 1 -10.60 -7.39 10.00
C VAL A 1 -10.86 -6.35 11.07
N VAL A 2 -11.39 -5.19 10.69
CA VAL A 2 -11.77 -4.12 11.64
C VAL A 2 -13.22 -3.67 11.40
N TYR A 3 -13.92 -3.36 12.48
CA TYR A 3 -15.32 -2.94 12.45
C TYR A 3 -15.59 -1.79 13.41
N ALA A 4 -16.35 -0.80 12.94
CA ALA A 4 -17.00 0.17 13.83
C ALA A 4 -18.33 0.63 13.22
N PRO A 5 -19.41 0.68 14.02
CA PRO A 5 -20.77 0.92 13.51
C PRO A 5 -20.99 2.35 12.97
N HIS A 6 -20.17 3.30 13.39
CA HIS A 6 -20.34 4.73 13.08
C HIS A 6 -19.47 5.21 11.90
N TRP A 7 -18.70 4.33 11.26
CA TRP A 7 -17.89 4.75 10.12
C TRP A 7 -18.76 4.98 8.89
N HIS A 8 -18.36 5.96 8.08
CA HIS A 8 -19.11 6.28 6.87
C HIS A 8 -18.81 5.26 5.77
N LYS A 9 -19.86 4.64 5.22
CA LYS A 9 -19.77 3.58 4.20
C LYS A 9 -18.96 4.00 2.96
N GLY A 10 -19.03 5.27 2.55
CA GLY A 10 -18.31 5.81 1.39
C GLY A 10 -16.79 5.91 1.56
N VAL A 11 -16.24 5.74 2.78
CA VAL A 11 -14.80 5.89 3.02
C VAL A 11 -14.11 4.58 3.44
N VAL A 12 -14.86 3.53 3.80
CA VAL A 12 -14.27 2.26 4.28
C VAL A 12 -13.29 1.65 3.29
N GLY A 13 -13.53 1.81 1.98
CA GLY A 13 -12.63 1.33 0.94
C GLY A 13 -11.29 2.08 0.91
N ILE A 14 -11.32 3.41 1.14
CA ILE A 14 -10.10 4.22 1.25
C ILE A 14 -9.33 3.84 2.52
N VAL A 15 -10.05 3.66 3.63
CA VAL A 15 -9.46 3.24 4.91
C VAL A 15 -8.82 1.87 4.78
N ALA A 16 -9.49 0.90 4.14
CA ALA A 16 -8.92 -0.42 3.88
C ALA A 16 -7.62 -0.33 3.07
N SER A 17 -7.58 0.51 2.02
CA SER A 17 -6.35 0.74 1.26
C SER A 17 -5.22 1.30 2.13
N ARG A 18 -5.51 2.32 2.94
CA ARG A 18 -4.51 2.93 3.84
C ARG A 18 -3.98 1.98 4.90
N LEU A 19 -4.85 1.14 5.48
CA LEU A 19 -4.43 0.12 6.43
C LEU A 19 -3.56 -0.95 5.74
N THR A 20 -3.94 -1.38 4.53
CA THR A 20 -3.13 -2.32 3.75
C THR A 20 -1.75 -1.74 3.39
N GLU A 21 -1.69 -0.46 2.99
CA GLU A 21 -0.42 0.23 2.71
C GLU A 21 0.47 0.35 3.95
N ASN A 22 -0.10 0.71 5.10
CA ASN A 22 0.66 0.97 6.33
C ASN A 22 1.14 -0.31 7.02
N TYR A 23 0.28 -1.33 7.07
CA TYR A 23 0.57 -2.57 7.81
C TYR A 23 1.03 -3.71 6.90
N TYR A 24 0.88 -3.54 5.60
CA TYR A 24 1.17 -4.53 4.56
C TYR A 24 0.54 -5.89 4.86
N ARG A 25 -0.77 -5.87 5.10
CA ARG A 25 -1.61 -7.05 5.40
C ARG A 25 -2.91 -6.98 4.62
N PRO A 26 -3.47 -8.14 4.18
CA PRO A 26 -4.84 -8.18 3.69
C PRO A 26 -5.78 -7.59 4.73
N THR A 27 -6.59 -6.62 4.34
CA THR A 27 -7.39 -5.84 5.29
C THR A 27 -8.85 -5.77 4.85
N ILE A 28 -9.75 -5.99 5.80
CA ILE A 28 -11.20 -5.79 5.64
C ILE A 28 -11.64 -4.72 6.64
N VAL A 29 -12.36 -3.71 6.13
CA VAL A 29 -12.96 -2.65 6.94
C VAL A 29 -14.47 -2.70 6.79
N LEU A 30 -15.18 -2.88 7.91
CA LEU A 30 -16.62 -3.05 7.98
C LEU A 30 -17.26 -1.90 8.77
N THR A 31 -18.50 -1.55 8.41
CA THR A 31 -19.34 -0.60 9.13
C THR A 31 -20.79 -1.06 9.14
N ALA A 32 -21.60 -0.49 10.04
CA ALA A 32 -23.03 -0.77 10.04
C ALA A 32 -23.69 -0.33 8.72
N SER A 33 -24.62 -1.15 8.25
CA SER A 33 -25.51 -0.84 7.13
C SER A 33 -26.93 -0.70 7.67
N GLU A 34 -27.85 -1.56 7.28
CA GLU A 34 -29.25 -1.54 7.69
C GLU A 34 -29.62 -2.89 8.34
N ASP A 35 -30.56 -2.87 9.27
CA ASP A 35 -31.20 -4.08 9.83
C ASP A 35 -30.24 -5.18 10.35
N GLY A 36 -29.21 -4.81 11.08
CA GLY A 36 -28.25 -5.77 11.63
C GLY A 36 -27.25 -6.30 10.61
N ILE A 37 -27.27 -5.77 9.38
CA ILE A 37 -26.26 -6.05 8.36
C ILE A 37 -25.08 -5.09 8.53
N ILE A 38 -23.89 -5.63 8.40
CA ILE A 38 -22.65 -4.87 8.26
C ILE A 38 -22.09 -5.07 6.86
N SER A 39 -21.47 -4.04 6.32
CA SER A 39 -20.90 -4.09 4.97
C SER A 39 -19.56 -3.34 4.92
N GLY A 40 -18.73 -3.69 3.97
CA GLY A 40 -17.45 -3.02 3.85
C GLY A 40 -16.64 -3.40 2.64
N SER A 41 -15.38 -3.08 2.73
CA SER A 41 -14.40 -3.25 1.66
C SER A 41 -13.17 -4.00 2.14
N ALA A 42 -12.69 -4.85 1.27
CA ALA A 42 -11.45 -5.61 1.44
C ALA A 42 -10.38 -5.12 0.47
N ARG A 43 -9.13 -5.13 0.91
CA ARG A 43 -7.94 -4.82 0.10
C ARG A 43 -6.84 -5.84 0.37
N SER A 44 -6.12 -6.21 -0.68
CA SER A 44 -5.06 -7.20 -0.61
C SER A 44 -3.66 -6.61 -0.72
N VAL A 45 -2.68 -7.37 -0.27
CA VAL A 45 -1.27 -7.17 -0.57
C VAL A 45 -0.89 -7.85 -1.89
N GLY A 46 0.25 -7.49 -2.46
CA GLY A 46 0.72 -8.09 -3.71
C GLY A 46 0.82 -9.61 -3.64
N GLY A 47 0.23 -10.28 -4.64
CA GLY A 47 0.29 -11.74 -4.78
C GLY A 47 -0.67 -12.56 -3.91
N PHE A 48 -1.39 -11.98 -2.96
CA PHE A 48 -2.40 -12.67 -2.17
C PHE A 48 -3.82 -12.48 -2.77
N ASP A 49 -4.59 -13.54 -2.86
CA ASP A 49 -5.96 -13.49 -3.38
C ASP A 49 -6.97 -13.31 -2.24
N ILE A 50 -7.40 -12.05 -2.02
CA ILE A 50 -8.37 -11.74 -0.97
C ILE A 50 -9.79 -12.20 -1.32
N TYR A 51 -10.10 -12.33 -2.61
CA TYR A 51 -11.40 -12.84 -3.04
C TYR A 51 -11.55 -14.31 -2.63
N ALA A 52 -10.54 -15.14 -2.88
CA ALA A 52 -10.55 -16.54 -2.44
C ALA A 52 -10.66 -16.68 -0.92
N ALA A 53 -10.01 -15.79 -0.16
CA ALA A 53 -10.14 -15.77 1.31
C ALA A 53 -11.56 -15.43 1.78
N ILE A 54 -12.24 -14.50 1.12
CA ILE A 54 -13.63 -14.13 1.41
C ILE A 54 -14.58 -15.26 0.97
N ASP A 55 -14.36 -15.84 -0.21
CA ASP A 55 -15.16 -16.95 -0.76
C ASP A 55 -15.14 -18.18 0.15
N SER A 56 -14.01 -18.45 0.83
CA SER A 56 -13.92 -19.55 1.82
C SER A 56 -14.87 -19.38 3.03
N CYS A 57 -15.43 -18.17 3.21
CA CYS A 57 -16.40 -17.85 4.26
C CYS A 57 -17.78 -17.51 3.67
N SER A 58 -18.05 -17.90 2.42
CA SER A 58 -19.25 -17.49 1.66
C SER A 58 -20.57 -17.84 2.33
N ASP A 59 -20.61 -18.92 3.11
CA ASP A 59 -21.76 -19.36 3.91
C ASP A 59 -22.17 -18.39 5.03
N LEU A 60 -21.24 -17.52 5.48
CA LEU A 60 -21.50 -16.46 6.48
C LEU A 60 -21.89 -15.12 5.85
N LEU A 61 -21.81 -15.00 4.53
CA LEU A 61 -21.98 -13.74 3.83
C LEU A 61 -23.38 -13.63 3.22
N THR A 62 -24.00 -12.46 3.35
CA THR A 62 -25.25 -12.14 2.64
C THR A 62 -24.99 -11.72 1.20
N ASN A 63 -23.85 -11.09 0.95
CA ASN A 63 -23.40 -10.70 -0.39
C ASN A 63 -21.90 -10.47 -0.39
N PHE A 64 -21.21 -10.81 -1.49
CA PHE A 64 -19.82 -10.43 -1.73
C PHE A 64 -19.52 -10.42 -3.23
N GLY A 65 -18.46 -9.70 -3.61
CA GLY A 65 -18.02 -9.64 -4.99
C GLY A 65 -16.74 -8.81 -5.12
N GLY A 66 -16.01 -9.05 -6.20
CA GLY A 66 -14.75 -8.34 -6.44
C GLY A 66 -13.77 -9.18 -7.24
N HIS A 67 -12.50 -9.00 -6.95
CA HIS A 67 -11.39 -9.72 -7.57
C HIS A 67 -10.22 -9.85 -6.58
N LYS A 68 -9.17 -10.56 -6.97
CA LYS A 68 -8.03 -10.88 -6.10
C LYS A 68 -7.37 -9.72 -5.35
N PHE A 69 -7.55 -8.48 -5.78
CA PHE A 69 -6.92 -7.31 -5.14
C PHE A 69 -7.88 -6.51 -4.27
N ALA A 70 -9.18 -6.57 -4.55
CA ALA A 70 -10.20 -5.82 -3.83
C ALA A 70 -11.56 -6.50 -3.94
N ALA A 71 -12.31 -6.49 -2.84
CA ALA A 71 -13.66 -7.02 -2.80
C ALA A 71 -14.56 -6.15 -1.89
N GLY A 72 -15.87 -6.25 -2.13
CA GLY A 72 -16.88 -5.78 -1.23
C GLY A 72 -17.62 -6.97 -0.61
N LEU A 73 -18.13 -6.83 0.62
CA LEU A 73 -18.87 -7.89 1.28
C LEU A 73 -19.89 -7.31 2.27
N SER A 74 -20.87 -8.15 2.59
CA SER A 74 -21.88 -7.88 3.62
C SER A 74 -22.21 -9.17 4.37
N LEU A 75 -22.46 -9.06 5.67
CA LEU A 75 -22.83 -10.17 6.54
C LEU A 75 -23.70 -9.66 7.71
N HIS A 76 -24.35 -10.56 8.42
CA HIS A 76 -25.01 -10.21 9.67
C HIS A 76 -23.98 -9.91 10.76
N ILE A 77 -24.27 -8.94 11.62
CA ILE A 77 -23.37 -8.56 12.73
C ILE A 77 -23.07 -9.73 13.67
N ASN A 78 -24.02 -10.64 13.83
CA ASN A 78 -23.87 -11.82 14.69
C ASN A 78 -22.83 -12.81 14.16
N ASP A 79 -22.61 -12.84 12.84
CA ASP A 79 -21.66 -13.73 12.18
C ASP A 79 -20.24 -13.15 12.12
N LEU A 80 -20.06 -11.89 12.54
CA LEU A 80 -18.77 -11.21 12.48
C LEU A 80 -17.66 -11.96 13.25
N PRO A 81 -17.86 -12.45 14.48
CA PRO A 81 -16.79 -13.15 15.21
C PRO A 81 -16.31 -14.41 14.46
N GLU A 82 -17.23 -15.23 13.96
CA GLU A 82 -16.89 -16.44 13.21
C GLU A 82 -16.22 -16.10 11.88
N PHE A 83 -16.74 -15.10 11.17
CA PHE A 83 -16.11 -14.61 9.94
C PHE A 83 -14.68 -14.16 10.17
N GLN A 84 -14.40 -13.38 11.24
CA GLN A 84 -13.05 -12.92 11.58
C GLN A 84 -12.12 -14.12 11.82
N GLU A 85 -12.53 -15.08 12.63
CA GLU A 85 -11.70 -16.25 12.95
C GLU A 85 -11.40 -17.07 11.69
N ARG A 86 -12.40 -17.38 10.86
CA ARG A 86 -12.22 -18.17 9.64
C ARG A 86 -11.40 -17.46 8.60
N PHE A 87 -11.64 -16.16 8.38
CA PHE A 87 -10.87 -15.35 7.45
C PHE A 87 -9.40 -15.25 7.87
N GLU A 88 -9.12 -14.99 9.16
CA GLU A 88 -7.76 -14.90 9.68
C GLU A 88 -7.03 -16.25 9.61
N ALA A 89 -7.72 -17.36 9.92
CA ALA A 89 -7.17 -18.70 9.76
C ALA A 89 -6.82 -19.00 8.29
N TYR A 90 -7.70 -18.65 7.35
CA TYR A 90 -7.42 -18.80 5.92
C TYR A 90 -6.20 -17.98 5.49
N VAL A 91 -6.15 -16.70 5.88
CA VAL A 91 -5.01 -15.84 5.57
C VAL A 91 -3.71 -16.43 6.14
N ALA A 92 -3.72 -16.84 7.40
CA ALA A 92 -2.54 -17.43 8.06
C ALA A 92 -2.03 -18.70 7.35
N ALA A 93 -2.93 -19.50 6.81
CA ALA A 93 -2.59 -20.75 6.11
C ALA A 93 -2.09 -20.55 4.67
N HIS A 94 -2.46 -19.45 4.00
CA HIS A 94 -2.23 -19.27 2.57
C HIS A 94 -1.32 -18.08 2.22
N ILE A 95 -1.08 -17.15 3.15
CA ILE A 95 -0.17 -16.04 2.91
C ILE A 95 1.28 -16.51 3.02
N ARG A 96 2.11 -16.13 2.05
CA ARG A 96 3.53 -16.45 2.09
C ARG A 96 4.33 -15.35 2.80
N GLU A 97 5.48 -15.70 3.31
CA GLU A 97 6.35 -14.75 4.03
C GLU A 97 6.80 -13.58 3.15
N ASP A 98 7.07 -13.84 1.87
CA ASP A 98 7.43 -12.81 0.89
C ASP A 98 6.29 -11.80 0.62
N GLN A 99 5.04 -12.19 0.87
CA GLN A 99 3.86 -11.34 0.76
C GLN A 99 3.58 -10.51 2.02
N LEU A 100 4.36 -10.66 3.06
CA LEU A 100 4.25 -9.91 4.33
C LEU A 100 5.20 -8.71 4.42
N GLN A 101 6.07 -8.56 3.43
CA GLN A 101 7.06 -7.48 3.36
C GLN A 101 6.85 -6.64 2.11
N PRO A 102 6.75 -5.31 2.24
CA PRO A 102 6.67 -4.45 1.08
C PRO A 102 7.99 -4.53 0.29
N THR A 103 7.87 -4.73 -1.01
CA THR A 103 9.02 -4.74 -1.92
C THR A 103 8.99 -3.51 -2.82
N LEU A 104 10.15 -2.92 -3.06
CA LEU A 104 10.34 -1.89 -4.07
C LEU A 104 10.98 -2.51 -5.31
N GLN A 105 10.29 -2.40 -6.44
CA GLN A 105 10.88 -2.78 -7.71
C GLN A 105 11.86 -1.68 -8.13
N ILE A 106 13.14 -2.03 -8.23
CA ILE A 106 14.21 -1.13 -8.67
C ILE A 106 14.52 -1.47 -10.13
N GLU A 107 14.38 -0.48 -11.00
CA GLU A 107 14.60 -0.66 -12.44
C GLU A 107 16.09 -0.74 -12.78
N ALA A 108 16.90 0.10 -12.13
CA ALA A 108 18.34 0.10 -12.33
C ALA A 108 19.10 0.76 -11.17
N GLU A 109 20.37 0.47 -11.06
CA GLU A 109 21.33 1.24 -10.27
C GLU A 109 21.93 2.37 -11.11
N LEU A 110 21.93 3.59 -10.58
CA LEU A 110 22.48 4.78 -11.22
C LEU A 110 23.61 5.37 -10.41
N GLN A 111 24.67 5.77 -11.08
CA GLN A 111 25.66 6.69 -10.49
C GLN A 111 25.07 8.11 -10.44
N LEU A 112 25.50 8.96 -9.50
CA LEU A 112 24.97 10.32 -9.44
C LEU A 112 25.21 11.12 -10.71
N GLY A 113 26.31 10.85 -11.43
CA GLY A 113 26.64 11.47 -12.71
C GLY A 113 25.67 11.14 -13.85
N ASP A 114 24.94 10.03 -13.75
CA ASP A 114 23.94 9.61 -14.75
C ASP A 114 22.63 10.39 -14.61
N ILE A 115 22.39 10.97 -13.43
CA ILE A 115 21.16 11.72 -13.10
C ILE A 115 21.23 13.12 -13.73
N THR A 116 21.16 13.19 -15.03
CA THR A 116 21.23 14.40 -15.81
C THR A 116 19.85 14.93 -16.21
N LYS A 117 19.80 16.20 -16.65
CA LYS A 117 18.58 16.77 -17.23
C LYS A 117 18.12 16.00 -18.48
N SER A 118 19.06 15.49 -19.28
CA SER A 118 18.76 14.69 -20.46
C SER A 118 18.10 13.37 -20.05
N PHE A 119 18.66 12.66 -19.07
CA PHE A 119 18.07 11.44 -18.52
C PHE A 119 16.65 11.69 -17.99
N TYR A 120 16.46 12.75 -17.20
CA TYR A 120 15.13 13.11 -16.71
C TYR A 120 14.12 13.39 -17.83
N ASN A 121 14.55 14.10 -18.89
CA ASN A 121 13.69 14.36 -20.03
C ASN A 121 13.27 13.08 -20.76
N VAL A 122 14.17 12.10 -20.89
CA VAL A 122 13.82 10.78 -21.46
C VAL A 122 12.78 10.07 -20.60
N LEU A 123 12.94 10.06 -19.26
CA LEU A 123 11.97 9.46 -18.36
C LEU A 123 10.57 10.07 -18.49
N ARG A 124 10.48 11.37 -18.75
CA ARG A 124 9.18 12.03 -18.95
C ARG A 124 8.41 11.53 -20.18
N HIS A 125 9.06 10.96 -21.17
CA HIS A 125 8.38 10.35 -22.31
C HIS A 125 7.66 9.03 -21.96
N LEU A 126 7.94 8.47 -20.78
CA LEU A 126 7.23 7.29 -20.26
C LEU A 126 5.89 7.66 -19.61
N GLU A 127 5.62 8.95 -19.37
CA GLU A 127 4.34 9.41 -18.83
C GLU A 127 3.17 9.20 -19.82
N PRO A 128 1.92 8.98 -19.31
CA PRO A 128 1.50 9.03 -17.91
C PRO A 128 1.81 7.74 -17.15
N PHE A 129 2.21 7.88 -15.89
CA PHE A 129 2.41 6.75 -14.98
C PHE A 129 1.09 6.35 -14.31
N GLY A 130 0.93 5.06 -14.03
CA GLY A 130 -0.25 4.50 -13.40
C GLY A 130 -0.23 2.97 -13.35
N PRO A 131 -1.37 2.32 -13.13
CA PRO A 131 -1.48 0.86 -13.17
C PRO A 131 -0.97 0.31 -14.50
N GLY A 132 -0.03 -0.66 -14.44
CA GLY A 132 0.62 -1.25 -15.62
C GLY A 132 1.79 -0.44 -16.20
N ASN A 133 1.98 0.82 -15.76
CA ASN A 133 3.13 1.66 -16.11
C ASN A 133 3.59 2.43 -14.86
N PRO A 134 4.16 1.77 -13.85
CA PRO A 134 4.58 2.42 -12.63
C PRO A 134 5.73 3.41 -12.88
N ARG A 135 5.82 4.43 -12.03
CA ARG A 135 6.97 5.35 -12.09
C ARG A 135 8.25 4.58 -11.77
N PRO A 136 9.29 4.61 -12.63
CA PRO A 136 10.52 3.89 -12.40
C PRO A 136 11.23 4.39 -11.13
N LEU A 137 11.74 3.45 -10.34
CA LEU A 137 12.56 3.71 -9.18
C LEU A 137 14.00 3.28 -9.47
N PHE A 138 14.93 4.10 -9.02
CA PHE A 138 16.36 3.85 -9.18
C PHE A 138 17.03 3.80 -7.82
N VAL A 139 18.15 3.10 -7.72
CA VAL A 139 19.00 3.10 -6.53
C VAL A 139 20.37 3.66 -6.84
N SER A 140 20.88 4.49 -5.94
CA SER A 140 22.31 4.89 -5.93
C SER A 140 22.90 4.48 -4.58
N ARG A 141 24.08 3.89 -4.60
CA ARG A 141 24.72 3.30 -3.41
C ARG A 141 25.95 4.09 -2.98
N HIS A 142 26.40 3.82 -1.76
CA HIS A 142 27.64 4.39 -1.18
C HIS A 142 27.66 5.93 -1.15
N LEU A 143 26.46 6.53 -1.00
CA LEU A 143 26.32 7.96 -0.86
C LEU A 143 26.64 8.40 0.57
N ILE A 144 27.26 9.57 0.68
CA ILE A 144 27.54 10.24 1.95
C ILE A 144 26.92 11.62 1.98
N ASN A 145 26.67 12.15 3.17
CA ASN A 145 26.27 13.54 3.32
C ASN A 145 27.33 14.48 2.74
N HIS A 146 26.87 15.46 1.95
CA HIS A 146 27.75 16.44 1.33
C HIS A 146 27.82 17.74 2.14
N ARG A 147 26.69 18.42 2.35
CA ARG A 147 26.65 19.73 3.04
C ARG A 147 25.49 19.83 4.03
N ASP A 148 24.26 19.89 3.52
CA ASP A 148 23.09 20.37 4.27
C ASP A 148 21.89 19.42 4.13
N THR A 149 22.04 18.21 4.68
CA THR A 149 20.89 17.30 4.85
C THR A 149 20.14 17.69 6.11
N ARG A 150 18.87 18.08 5.98
CA ARG A 150 18.05 18.55 7.10
C ARG A 150 16.57 18.34 6.89
N ALA A 151 15.81 18.33 8.00
CA ALA A 151 14.36 18.35 7.96
C ALA A 151 13.84 19.70 7.44
N VAL A 152 12.88 19.66 6.53
CA VAL A 152 12.21 20.80 5.88
C VAL A 152 10.70 20.61 5.84
N GLY A 153 9.96 21.64 5.48
CA GLY A 153 8.50 21.67 5.53
C GLY A 153 8.00 22.42 6.75
N LYS A 154 6.69 22.72 6.77
CA LYS A 154 6.07 23.51 7.85
C LYS A 154 6.18 22.80 9.21
N GLU A 155 6.02 21.49 9.21
CA GLU A 155 6.09 20.60 10.38
C GLU A 155 7.38 19.78 10.42
N ARG A 156 8.36 20.12 9.57
CA ARG A 156 9.64 19.42 9.42
C ARG A 156 9.48 17.95 9.02
N GLU A 157 8.42 17.63 8.31
CA GLU A 157 8.02 16.28 7.92
C GLU A 157 8.74 15.72 6.69
N HIS A 158 9.50 16.56 5.99
CA HIS A 158 10.26 16.18 4.79
C HIS A 158 11.75 16.24 5.05
N LEU A 159 12.52 15.38 4.41
CA LEU A 159 13.97 15.40 4.49
C LEU A 159 14.57 15.98 3.19
N ARG A 160 15.22 17.15 3.28
CA ARG A 160 16.11 17.62 2.23
C ARG A 160 17.42 16.85 2.31
N LEU A 161 17.73 16.13 1.26
CA LEU A 161 18.97 15.37 1.12
C LEU A 161 19.97 16.18 0.30
N ASP A 162 21.20 16.25 0.78
CA ASP A 162 22.34 16.77 0.04
C ASP A 162 23.45 15.71 0.12
N VAL A 163 23.61 14.94 -0.95
CA VAL A 163 24.43 13.73 -0.95
C VAL A 163 25.44 13.73 -2.10
N THR A 164 26.54 13.02 -1.90
CA THR A 164 27.62 12.88 -2.89
C THR A 164 28.17 11.45 -2.94
N ASP A 165 28.63 11.04 -4.11
CA ASP A 165 29.46 9.85 -4.35
C ASP A 165 30.97 10.18 -4.31
N ARG A 166 31.34 11.41 -3.82
CA ARG A 166 32.68 12.04 -3.79
C ARG A 166 33.12 12.65 -5.12
N VAL A 167 32.46 12.39 -6.22
CA VAL A 167 32.73 12.97 -7.55
C VAL A 167 31.59 13.94 -7.94
N ASN A 168 30.37 13.48 -7.78
CA ASN A 168 29.18 14.24 -8.10
C ASN A 168 28.38 14.50 -6.81
N ALA A 169 27.58 15.56 -6.80
CA ALA A 169 26.66 15.85 -5.70
C ALA A 169 25.26 16.17 -6.25
N ILE A 170 24.24 15.74 -5.52
CA ILE A 170 22.85 16.01 -5.87
C ILE A 170 22.06 16.40 -4.62
N THR A 171 21.13 17.33 -4.81
CA THR A 171 20.15 17.70 -3.79
C THR A 171 18.79 17.13 -4.17
N GLY A 172 18.11 16.50 -3.21
CA GLY A 172 16.78 15.94 -3.37
C GLY A 172 15.88 16.20 -2.17
N ILE A 173 14.63 15.82 -2.28
CA ILE A 173 13.67 15.86 -1.18
C ILE A 173 13.01 14.49 -1.04
N ALA A 174 13.06 13.94 0.17
CA ALA A 174 12.32 12.76 0.57
C ALA A 174 11.08 13.20 1.37
N PHE A 175 9.92 13.16 0.73
CA PHE A 175 8.67 13.60 1.33
C PHE A 175 8.22 12.64 2.44
N GLY A 176 7.86 13.19 3.63
CA GLY A 176 7.41 12.41 4.77
C GLY A 176 8.48 11.49 5.38
N ARG A 177 9.77 11.86 5.29
CA ARG A 177 10.91 11.03 5.70
C ARG A 177 11.89 11.75 6.66
N ALA A 178 11.48 12.85 7.29
CA ALA A 178 12.27 13.54 8.29
C ALA A 178 12.10 12.94 9.69
#